data_be0e6a67c42fa875e1522f11cede6c0d
#
_entry.id   be0e6a67c42fa875e1522f11cede6c0d
#
_cell.length_a   1.000
_cell.length_b   1.000
_cell.length_c   1.000
_cell.angle_alpha   90.00
_cell.angle_beta   90.00
_cell.angle_gamma   90.00
#
_symmetry.space_group_name_H-M   'P 1'
#
loop_
_entity.id
_entity.type
_entity.pdbx_description
1 polymer ?
#
loop_
_entity_poly.entity_id
_entity_poly.type
_entity_poly.pdbx_seq_one_letter_code
_entity_poly.pdbx_strand_id
1 'polypeptide(L)'
;AYVAPLNRLSERLKRRILAENGIVQRHYAIDAEGRTVHSNTAMAAQAIHDCLAQAGRALGDVGFLASGSSGGDALMPGFANMIQGEMAAPPMETLSVHGVCAASVGALQAAAQAVDRAPDSLALAVASEMPSRLFKRSRFAAQGYNTDFDAHFLRWMLSDGAGAVLLGGPQALPLSLIHI
;
A
#
# COMPACT_ATOMS: atom_id res chain seq x y z
N ALA A 1 20.30 0.72 12.51
CA ALA A 1 19.16 1.53 12.11
C ALA A 1 18.98 1.52 10.60
N TYR A 2 17.78 1.33 10.14
CA TYR A 2 17.38 1.23 8.73
C TYR A 2 17.82 2.45 7.89
N VAL A 3 17.84 3.63 8.48
CA VAL A 3 18.10 4.92 7.82
C VAL A 3 19.29 5.66 8.45
N ALA A 4 20.32 4.93 8.87
CA ALA A 4 21.51 5.60 9.41
C ALA A 4 22.15 6.50 8.33
N PRO A 5 22.47 7.76 8.65
CA PRO A 5 23.15 8.64 7.74
C PRO A 5 24.56 8.11 7.44
N LEU A 6 25.06 8.31 6.22
CA LEU A 6 26.40 7.88 5.84
C LEU A 6 27.48 8.82 6.41
N ASN A 7 27.17 10.12 6.52
CA ASN A 7 28.06 11.16 6.99
C ASN A 7 27.27 12.39 7.43
N ARG A 8 27.97 13.42 7.94
CA ARG A 8 27.33 14.66 8.41
C ARG A 8 26.62 15.46 7.32
N LEU A 9 27.07 15.37 6.07
CA LEU A 9 26.45 16.06 4.94
C LEU A 9 25.10 15.40 4.60
N SER A 10 25.06 14.09 4.53
CA SER A 10 23.81 13.35 4.28
C SER A 10 22.79 13.53 5.41
N GLU A 11 23.24 13.67 6.66
CA GLU A 11 22.34 13.99 7.79
C GLU A 11 21.68 15.37 7.65
N ARG A 12 22.44 16.38 7.28
CA ARG A 12 21.90 17.74 7.04
C ARG A 12 20.92 17.75 5.88
N LEU A 13 21.27 17.08 4.79
CA LEU A 13 20.44 16.98 3.60
C LEU A 13 19.13 16.23 3.88
N LYS A 14 19.18 15.12 4.60
CA LYS A 14 18.02 14.39 5.07
C LYS A 14 17.06 15.28 5.86
N ARG A 15 17.58 15.99 6.87
CA ARG A 15 16.76 16.89 7.70
C ARG A 15 16.07 17.97 6.86
N ARG A 16 16.82 18.57 5.93
CA ARG A 16 16.29 19.60 5.04
C ARG A 16 15.18 19.04 4.13
N ILE A 17 15.42 17.92 3.46
CA ILE A 17 14.45 17.28 2.57
C ILE A 17 13.18 16.90 3.32
N LEU A 18 13.31 16.27 4.49
CA LEU A 18 12.14 15.88 5.29
C LEU A 18 11.34 17.09 5.76
N ALA A 19 12.01 18.17 6.20
CA ALA A 19 11.35 19.40 6.63
C ALA A 19 10.64 20.10 5.47
N GLU A 20 11.28 20.24 4.31
CA GLU A 20 10.70 20.88 3.12
C GLU A 20 9.48 20.12 2.59
N ASN A 21 9.39 18.80 2.82
CA ASN A 21 8.26 17.97 2.44
C ASN A 21 7.25 17.74 3.58
N GLY A 22 7.39 18.40 4.71
CA GLY A 22 6.49 18.29 5.85
C GLY A 22 6.48 16.91 6.50
N ILE A 23 7.56 16.12 6.33
CA ILE A 23 7.64 14.75 6.81
C ILE A 23 8.14 14.74 8.25
N VAL A 24 7.26 14.43 9.19
CA VAL A 24 7.56 14.36 10.62
C VAL A 24 8.04 12.97 11.03
N GLN A 25 7.43 11.92 10.49
CA GLN A 25 7.74 10.54 10.84
C GLN A 25 7.59 9.60 9.64
N ARG A 26 8.13 8.37 9.78
CA ARG A 26 8.02 7.27 8.82
C ARG A 26 7.60 6.01 9.56
N HIS A 27 6.78 5.21 8.88
CA HIS A 27 6.34 3.93 9.38
C HIS A 27 6.96 2.80 8.56
N TYR A 28 7.40 1.76 9.23
CA TYR A 28 8.01 0.60 8.61
C TYR A 28 7.43 -0.68 9.20
N ALA A 29 7.01 -1.60 8.33
CA ALA A 29 6.54 -2.92 8.71
C ALA A 29 7.69 -3.90 9.01
N ILE A 30 8.79 -3.37 9.49
CA ILE A 30 9.98 -4.11 9.94
C ILE A 30 10.41 -3.62 11.31
N ASP A 31 10.95 -4.53 12.15
CA ASP A 31 11.51 -4.19 13.44
C ASP A 31 12.92 -3.58 13.35
N ALA A 32 13.52 -3.27 14.50
CA ALA A 32 14.87 -2.70 14.58
C ALA A 32 15.96 -3.63 14.00
N GLU A 33 15.75 -4.93 14.01
CA GLU A 33 16.62 -5.97 13.46
C GLU A 33 16.37 -6.20 11.95
N GLY A 34 15.33 -5.55 11.38
CA GLY A 34 14.96 -5.65 9.96
C GLY A 34 14.13 -6.88 9.63
N ARG A 35 13.52 -7.53 10.63
CA ARG A 35 12.57 -8.63 10.42
C ARG A 35 11.20 -8.04 10.07
N THR A 36 10.49 -8.67 9.15
CA THR A 36 9.14 -8.27 8.78
C THR A 36 8.18 -8.50 9.94
N VAL A 37 7.47 -7.46 10.36
CA VAL A 37 6.43 -7.50 11.41
C VAL A 37 5.05 -7.70 10.79
N HIS A 38 4.79 -7.03 9.67
CA HIS A 38 3.58 -7.19 8.88
C HIS A 38 3.94 -7.42 7.42
N SER A 39 3.26 -8.37 6.77
CA SER A 39 3.37 -8.54 5.32
C SER A 39 2.65 -7.40 4.58
N ASN A 40 2.98 -7.20 3.30
CA ASN A 40 2.26 -6.23 2.47
C ASN A 40 0.77 -6.61 2.33
N THR A 41 0.50 -7.90 2.23
CA THR A 41 -0.85 -8.47 2.19
C THR A 41 -1.63 -8.21 3.47
N ALA A 42 -1.02 -8.41 4.65
CA ALA A 42 -1.67 -8.17 5.94
C ALA A 42 -1.99 -6.69 6.15
N MET A 43 -1.11 -5.76 5.73
CA MET A 43 -1.39 -4.33 5.79
C MET A 43 -2.58 -3.95 4.89
N ALA A 44 -2.63 -4.49 3.68
CA ALA A 44 -3.74 -4.27 2.76
C ALA A 44 -5.07 -4.82 3.31
N ALA A 45 -5.07 -6.03 3.86
CA ALA A 45 -6.22 -6.64 4.50
C ALA A 45 -6.74 -5.80 5.67
N GLN A 46 -5.85 -5.30 6.53
CA GLN A 46 -6.22 -4.43 7.64
C GLN A 46 -6.87 -3.12 7.15
N ALA A 47 -6.30 -2.48 6.13
CA ALA A 47 -6.88 -1.27 5.54
C ALA A 47 -8.29 -1.52 4.97
N ILE A 48 -8.53 -2.68 4.36
CA ILE A 48 -9.86 -3.06 3.88
C ILE A 48 -10.83 -3.27 5.05
N HIS A 49 -10.42 -3.98 6.10
CA HIS A 49 -11.26 -4.18 7.28
C HIS A 49 -11.66 -2.85 7.92
N ASP A 50 -10.71 -1.93 8.07
CA ASP A 50 -10.98 -0.60 8.64
C ASP A 50 -11.94 0.21 7.75
N CYS A 51 -11.75 0.14 6.43
CA CYS A 51 -12.62 0.80 5.44
C CYS A 51 -14.06 0.27 5.51
N LEU A 52 -14.23 -1.05 5.52
CA LEU A 52 -15.54 -1.69 5.62
C LEU A 52 -16.23 -1.39 6.94
N ALA A 53 -15.50 -1.42 8.06
CA ALA A 53 -16.01 -1.07 9.37
C ALA A 53 -16.51 0.39 9.42
N GLN A 54 -15.76 1.34 8.85
CA GLN A 54 -16.19 2.74 8.74
C GLN A 54 -17.44 2.92 7.87
N ALA A 55 -17.58 2.10 6.82
CA ALA A 55 -18.73 2.13 5.93
C ALA A 55 -19.95 1.36 6.48
N GLY A 56 -19.81 0.62 7.59
CA GLY A 56 -20.85 -0.25 8.11
C GLY A 56 -21.23 -1.37 7.14
N ARG A 57 -20.24 -1.92 6.40
CA ARG A 57 -20.43 -2.95 5.38
C ARG A 57 -19.65 -4.21 5.72
N ALA A 58 -20.16 -5.35 5.25
CA ALA A 58 -19.51 -6.64 5.40
C ALA A 58 -18.66 -6.99 4.16
N LEU A 59 -17.65 -7.80 4.36
CA LEU A 59 -16.80 -8.29 3.25
C LEU A 59 -17.62 -9.08 2.21
N GLY A 60 -18.69 -9.77 2.63
CA GLY A 60 -19.60 -10.48 1.74
C GLY A 60 -20.43 -9.61 0.80
N ASP A 61 -20.49 -8.28 1.05
CA ASP A 61 -21.21 -7.33 0.19
C ASP A 61 -20.35 -6.89 -1.02
N VAL A 62 -19.06 -7.25 -1.03
CA VAL A 62 -18.10 -6.81 -2.04
C VAL A 62 -18.02 -7.80 -3.19
N GLY A 63 -18.32 -7.34 -4.40
CA GLY A 63 -18.24 -8.16 -5.61
C GLY A 63 -16.92 -8.03 -6.38
N PHE A 64 -16.15 -6.97 -6.13
CA PHE A 64 -14.91 -6.67 -6.86
C PHE A 64 -13.82 -6.10 -5.95
N LEU A 65 -12.60 -6.63 -6.11
CA LEU A 65 -11.40 -6.15 -5.42
C LEU A 65 -10.29 -5.83 -6.41
N ALA A 66 -9.91 -4.55 -6.51
CA ALA A 66 -8.70 -4.13 -7.20
C ALA A 66 -7.58 -3.81 -6.20
N SER A 67 -6.40 -4.33 -6.43
CA SER A 67 -5.20 -3.99 -5.66
C SER A 67 -4.17 -3.26 -6.50
N GLY A 68 -3.55 -2.21 -5.96
CA GLY A 68 -2.43 -1.50 -6.54
C GLY A 68 -1.18 -1.61 -5.67
N SER A 69 -0.07 -2.06 -6.26
CA SER A 69 1.21 -2.17 -5.56
C SER A 69 2.38 -2.23 -6.54
N SER A 70 3.56 -1.80 -6.09
CA SER A 70 4.82 -2.04 -6.80
C SER A 70 5.25 -3.51 -6.74
N GLY A 71 4.70 -4.29 -5.81
CA GLY A 71 4.96 -5.72 -5.68
C GLY A 71 4.26 -6.35 -4.49
N GLY A 72 3.65 -7.51 -4.71
CA GLY A 72 3.08 -8.34 -3.65
C GLY A 72 4.15 -9.01 -2.78
N ASP A 73 3.73 -9.82 -1.83
CA ASP A 73 4.63 -10.59 -0.98
C ASP A 73 5.33 -11.73 -1.72
N ALA A 74 4.70 -12.19 -2.81
CA ALA A 74 5.22 -13.17 -3.76
C ALA A 74 4.91 -12.74 -5.19
N LEU A 75 5.56 -13.38 -6.18
CA LEU A 75 5.27 -13.14 -7.60
C LEU A 75 3.90 -13.67 -8.03
N MET A 76 3.48 -14.77 -7.42
CA MET A 76 2.20 -15.43 -7.69
C MET A 76 1.62 -16.01 -6.40
N PRO A 77 0.29 -16.03 -6.25
CA PRO A 77 -0.72 -15.47 -7.15
C PRO A 77 -0.68 -13.93 -7.21
N GLY A 78 -1.57 -13.31 -8.00
CA GLY A 78 -1.69 -11.85 -8.04
C GLY A 78 -1.97 -11.25 -6.67
N PHE A 79 -1.58 -9.99 -6.44
CA PHE A 79 -1.64 -9.37 -5.11
C PHE A 79 -3.07 -9.29 -4.57
N ALA A 80 -4.08 -9.00 -5.42
CA ALA A 80 -5.49 -9.03 -5.01
C ALA A 80 -5.94 -10.42 -4.52
N ASN A 81 -5.44 -11.50 -5.13
CA ASN A 81 -5.74 -12.86 -4.68
C ASN A 81 -5.07 -13.20 -3.35
N MET A 82 -3.85 -12.70 -3.12
CA MET A 82 -3.20 -12.86 -1.81
C MET A 82 -4.02 -12.16 -0.72
N ILE A 83 -4.50 -10.95 -0.98
CA ILE A 83 -5.33 -10.18 -0.05
C ILE A 83 -6.66 -10.90 0.20
N GLN A 84 -7.32 -11.40 -0.86
CA GLN A 84 -8.54 -12.18 -0.74
C GLN A 84 -8.34 -13.41 0.16
N GLY A 85 -7.23 -14.13 -0.03
CA GLY A 85 -6.88 -15.28 0.80
C GLY A 85 -6.59 -14.91 2.25
N GLU A 86 -5.87 -13.83 2.50
CA GLU A 86 -5.56 -13.33 3.85
C GLU A 86 -6.81 -12.99 4.64
N MET A 87 -7.81 -12.40 3.98
CA MET A 87 -9.10 -12.05 4.59
C MET A 87 -10.06 -13.24 4.69
N ALA A 88 -9.72 -14.41 4.15
CA ALA A 88 -10.65 -15.52 3.95
C ALA A 88 -11.98 -15.07 3.28
N ALA A 89 -11.87 -14.15 2.32
CA ALA A 89 -13.00 -13.52 1.67
C ALA A 89 -13.77 -14.51 0.78
N PRO A 90 -15.10 -14.36 0.62
CA PRO A 90 -15.87 -15.15 -0.33
C PRO A 90 -15.37 -14.93 -1.77
N PRO A 91 -15.79 -15.77 -2.73
CA PRO A 91 -15.48 -15.56 -4.13
C PRO A 91 -15.92 -14.19 -4.60
N MET A 92 -15.01 -13.44 -5.23
CA MET A 92 -15.23 -12.12 -5.84
C MET A 92 -14.33 -11.95 -7.05
N GLU A 93 -14.66 -11.05 -7.94
CA GLU A 93 -13.78 -10.67 -9.04
C GLU A 93 -12.55 -9.93 -8.49
N THR A 94 -11.35 -10.28 -8.96
CA THR A 94 -10.10 -9.68 -8.48
C THR A 94 -9.25 -9.14 -9.62
N LEU A 95 -8.60 -7.99 -9.41
CA LEU A 95 -7.64 -7.41 -10.34
C LEU A 95 -6.41 -6.89 -9.59
N SER A 96 -5.24 -7.29 -10.03
CA SER A 96 -3.96 -6.76 -9.53
C SER A 96 -3.36 -5.81 -10.54
N VAL A 97 -3.10 -4.57 -10.11
CA VAL A 97 -2.45 -3.53 -10.91
C VAL A 97 -1.02 -3.34 -10.38
N HIS A 98 -0.05 -3.53 -11.26
CA HIS A 98 1.36 -3.31 -10.96
C HIS A 98 1.86 -2.03 -11.61
N GLY A 99 2.65 -1.31 -10.88
CA GLY A 99 3.23 -0.05 -11.32
C GLY A 99 3.62 0.75 -10.10
N VAL A 100 4.60 1.61 -10.17
CA VAL A 100 5.07 2.35 -9.01
C VAL A 100 3.91 3.18 -8.40
N CYS A 101 3.99 4.48 -8.36
CA CYS A 101 2.97 5.32 -7.73
C CYS A 101 1.59 5.30 -8.45
N ALA A 102 1.56 4.98 -9.75
CA ALA A 102 0.32 4.96 -10.54
C ALA A 102 -0.58 3.74 -10.28
N ALA A 103 -0.07 2.68 -9.64
CA ALA A 103 -0.82 1.45 -9.41
C ALA A 103 -2.08 1.68 -8.57
N SER A 104 -2.01 2.55 -7.56
CA SER A 104 -3.14 2.90 -6.70
C SER A 104 -4.29 3.56 -7.47
N VAL A 105 -3.95 4.49 -8.36
CA VAL A 105 -4.94 5.18 -9.21
C VAL A 105 -5.53 4.21 -10.23
N GLY A 106 -4.72 3.32 -10.80
CA GLY A 106 -5.19 2.25 -11.68
C GLY A 106 -6.17 1.30 -11.00
N ALA A 107 -5.90 0.91 -9.75
CA ALA A 107 -6.82 0.09 -8.96
C ALA A 107 -8.13 0.83 -8.67
N LEU A 108 -8.07 2.12 -8.32
CA LEU A 108 -9.24 2.96 -8.10
C LEU A 108 -10.08 3.09 -9.37
N GLN A 109 -9.44 3.32 -10.52
CA GLN A 109 -10.13 3.38 -11.81
C GLN A 109 -10.83 2.05 -12.15
N ALA A 110 -10.17 0.93 -11.93
CA ALA A 110 -10.76 -0.39 -12.18
C ALA A 110 -11.97 -0.65 -11.27
N ALA A 111 -11.91 -0.27 -10.00
CA ALA A 111 -13.01 -0.39 -9.06
C ALA A 111 -14.19 0.51 -9.47
N ALA A 112 -13.94 1.75 -9.91
CA ALA A 112 -14.97 2.63 -10.44
C ALA A 112 -15.69 2.05 -11.67
N GLN A 113 -14.92 1.50 -12.62
CA GLN A 113 -15.47 0.81 -13.79
C GLN A 113 -16.28 -0.45 -13.42
N ALA A 114 -15.90 -1.15 -12.34
CA ALA A 114 -16.69 -2.29 -11.86
C ALA A 114 -18.04 -1.85 -11.33
N VAL A 115 -18.11 -0.74 -10.59
CA VAL A 115 -19.37 -0.13 -10.13
C VAL A 115 -20.24 0.34 -11.30
N ASP A 116 -19.64 0.95 -12.34
CA ASP A 116 -20.37 1.37 -13.54
C ASP A 116 -21.03 0.18 -14.25
N ARG A 117 -20.37 -0.99 -14.25
CA ARG A 117 -20.93 -2.23 -14.82
C ARG A 117 -22.00 -2.90 -13.94
N ALA A 118 -21.90 -2.75 -12.63
CA ALA A 118 -22.77 -3.38 -11.65
C ALA A 118 -23.09 -2.40 -10.50
N PRO A 119 -23.99 -1.42 -10.70
CA PRO A 119 -24.25 -0.35 -9.73
C PRO A 119 -24.78 -0.81 -8.36
N ASP A 120 -25.36 -1.99 -8.30
CA ASP A 120 -25.89 -2.59 -7.07
C ASP A 120 -24.81 -3.35 -6.27
N SER A 121 -23.61 -3.50 -6.84
CA SER A 121 -22.47 -4.18 -6.20
C SER A 121 -21.51 -3.16 -5.59
N LEU A 122 -20.78 -3.60 -4.55
CA LEU A 122 -19.68 -2.84 -3.98
C LEU A 122 -18.34 -3.27 -4.58
N ALA A 123 -17.45 -2.30 -4.79
CA ALA A 123 -16.10 -2.51 -5.25
C ALA A 123 -15.09 -1.91 -4.27
N LEU A 124 -14.00 -2.63 -4.00
CA LEU A 124 -12.88 -2.17 -3.21
C LEU A 124 -11.68 -1.84 -4.11
N ALA A 125 -11.05 -0.71 -3.87
CA ALA A 125 -9.72 -0.41 -4.32
C ALA A 125 -8.80 -0.33 -3.10
N VAL A 126 -7.71 -1.10 -3.09
CA VAL A 126 -6.69 -1.06 -2.04
C VAL A 126 -5.32 -0.80 -2.63
N ALA A 127 -4.57 0.09 -2.01
CA ALA A 127 -3.17 0.31 -2.32
C ALA A 127 -2.32 -0.05 -1.11
N SER A 128 -1.26 -0.79 -1.32
CA SER A 128 -0.32 -1.14 -0.25
C SER A 128 1.10 -1.23 -0.78
N GLU A 129 2.03 -0.61 -0.05
CA GLU A 129 3.44 -0.57 -0.40
C GLU A 129 4.31 -0.90 0.80
N MET A 130 5.36 -1.69 0.55
CA MET A 130 6.34 -2.06 1.55
C MET A 130 7.77 -1.80 1.05
N PRO A 131 8.14 -0.53 0.79
CA PRO A 131 9.47 -0.18 0.32
C PRO A 131 10.58 -0.55 1.30
N SER A 132 10.29 -0.60 2.61
CA SER A 132 11.29 -1.01 3.62
C SER A 132 11.90 -2.38 3.31
N ARG A 133 11.16 -3.28 2.70
CA ARG A 133 11.64 -4.61 2.30
C ARG A 133 12.73 -4.54 1.22
N LEU A 134 12.62 -3.57 0.31
CA LEU A 134 13.56 -3.37 -0.79
C LEU A 134 14.80 -2.58 -0.34
N PHE A 135 14.61 -1.59 0.53
CA PHE A 135 15.64 -0.64 0.93
C PHE A 135 16.33 -1.01 2.26
N LYS A 136 16.32 -2.28 2.67
CA LYS A 136 17.08 -2.74 3.84
C LYS A 136 18.58 -2.50 3.65
N ARG A 137 19.26 -1.98 4.69
CA ARG A 137 20.71 -1.75 4.68
C ARG A 137 21.50 -3.01 4.30
N SER A 138 21.07 -4.19 4.75
CA SER A 138 21.71 -5.46 4.45
C SER A 138 21.74 -5.78 2.95
N ARG A 139 20.72 -5.40 2.19
CA ARG A 139 20.70 -5.59 0.73
C ARG A 139 21.69 -4.69 0.02
N PHE A 140 21.80 -3.44 0.44
CA PHE A 140 22.78 -2.50 -0.13
C PHE A 140 24.21 -2.92 0.19
N ALA A 141 24.48 -3.36 1.41
CA ALA A 141 25.80 -3.85 1.81
C ALA A 141 26.23 -5.12 1.04
N ALA A 142 25.30 -6.06 0.81
CA ALA A 142 25.58 -7.31 0.10
C ALA A 142 25.85 -7.10 -1.40
N GLN A 143 25.34 -6.04 -2.00
CA GLN A 143 25.48 -5.75 -3.43
C GLN A 143 26.68 -4.86 -3.75
N GLY A 144 27.45 -4.43 -2.72
CA GLY A 144 28.60 -3.53 -2.93
C GLY A 144 28.22 -2.16 -3.50
N TYR A 145 26.94 -1.81 -3.47
CA TYR A 145 26.49 -0.52 -3.94
C TYR A 145 27.06 0.58 -3.03
N ASN A 146 27.93 1.38 -3.60
CA ASN A 146 28.11 2.74 -3.14
C ASN A 146 26.76 3.43 -3.35
N THR A 147 25.98 3.52 -2.27
CA THR A 147 24.65 4.07 -2.33
C THR A 147 24.72 5.51 -2.77
N ASP A 148 24.28 5.78 -3.99
CA ASP A 148 24.18 7.12 -4.53
C ASP A 148 23.10 7.93 -3.78
N PHE A 149 23.07 9.21 -4.05
CA PHE A 149 22.11 10.13 -3.44
C PHE A 149 20.66 9.71 -3.68
N ASP A 150 20.34 9.21 -4.89
CA ASP A 150 18.97 8.86 -5.29
C ASP A 150 18.43 7.69 -4.47
N ALA A 151 19.25 6.67 -4.21
CA ALA A 151 18.86 5.56 -3.36
C ALA A 151 18.59 6.01 -1.92
N HIS A 152 19.39 6.93 -1.38
CA HIS A 152 19.17 7.52 -0.06
C HIS A 152 17.93 8.40 -0.03
N PHE A 153 17.70 9.21 -1.06
CA PHE A 153 16.53 10.05 -1.18
C PHE A 153 15.25 9.21 -1.13
N LEU A 154 15.17 8.14 -1.92
CA LEU A 154 14.02 7.21 -1.89
C LEU A 154 13.80 6.59 -0.50
N ARG A 155 14.87 6.18 0.19
CA ARG A 155 14.76 5.64 1.57
C ARG A 155 14.21 6.65 2.56
N TRP A 156 14.49 7.94 2.40
CA TRP A 156 13.98 8.99 3.30
C TRP A 156 12.53 9.36 2.96
N MET A 157 12.18 9.33 1.68
CA MET A 157 10.87 9.77 1.21
C MET A 157 9.78 8.69 1.35
N LEU A 158 10.14 7.40 1.26
CA LEU A 158 9.19 6.30 1.25
C LEU A 158 8.89 5.78 2.65
N SER A 159 7.65 5.32 2.85
CA SER A 159 7.13 4.70 4.07
C SER A 159 6.32 3.47 3.69
N ASP A 160 6.26 2.48 4.56
CA ASP A 160 5.32 1.37 4.41
C ASP A 160 3.93 1.84 4.81
N GLY A 161 2.91 1.31 4.14
CA GLY A 161 1.54 1.62 4.46
C GLY A 161 0.53 1.06 3.46
N ALA A 162 -0.73 1.06 3.86
CA ALA A 162 -1.85 0.67 3.03
C ALA A 162 -3.03 1.62 3.23
N GLY A 163 -3.86 1.75 2.19
CA GLY A 163 -5.11 2.48 2.23
C GLY A 163 -6.14 1.82 1.34
N ALA A 164 -7.41 1.85 1.73
CA ALA A 164 -8.51 1.27 0.97
C ALA A 164 -9.63 2.28 0.75
N VAL A 165 -10.34 2.13 -0.37
CA VAL A 165 -11.51 2.91 -0.73
C VAL A 165 -12.63 1.96 -1.13
N LEU A 166 -13.82 2.15 -0.55
CA LEU A 166 -15.03 1.44 -0.94
C LEU A 166 -15.84 2.30 -1.91
N LEU A 167 -16.25 1.71 -3.01
CA LEU A 167 -17.05 2.32 -4.05
C LEU A 167 -18.35 1.53 -4.23
N GLY A 168 -19.42 2.25 -4.55
CA GLY A 168 -20.71 1.67 -4.86
C GLY A 168 -21.59 2.67 -5.62
N GLY A 169 -22.59 2.20 -6.34
CA GLY A 169 -23.59 3.07 -6.94
C GLY A 169 -24.44 3.78 -5.88
N PRO A 170 -25.23 4.80 -6.27
CA PRO A 170 -26.02 5.63 -5.34
C PRO A 170 -26.99 4.86 -4.44
N GLN A 171 -27.43 3.68 -4.88
CA GLN A 171 -28.34 2.82 -4.11
C GLN A 171 -27.57 1.89 -3.15
N ALA A 172 -26.37 1.47 -3.54
CA ALA A 172 -25.52 0.61 -2.73
C ALA A 172 -24.79 1.38 -1.61
N LEU A 173 -24.37 2.61 -1.89
CA LEU A 173 -23.76 3.53 -0.94
C LEU A 173 -24.45 4.89 -1.06
N PRO A 174 -25.40 5.24 -0.16
CA PRO A 174 -25.87 6.60 -0.09
C PRO A 174 -24.67 7.52 0.17
N LEU A 175 -24.59 8.63 -0.59
CA LEU A 175 -23.49 9.58 -0.55
C LEU A 175 -23.07 9.88 0.90
N SER A 176 -21.96 9.29 1.33
CA SER A 176 -21.22 9.72 2.48
C SER A 176 -19.92 10.36 2.00
N LEU A 177 -19.74 11.63 2.34
CA LEU A 177 -18.44 12.27 2.21
C LEU A 177 -17.47 11.54 3.15
N ILE A 178 -16.55 10.74 2.59
CA ILE A 178 -15.46 10.16 3.33
C ILE A 178 -14.42 11.26 3.49
N HIS A 179 -14.29 11.78 4.70
CA HIS A 179 -13.11 12.55 5.07
C HIS A 179 -11.98 11.55 5.35
N ILE A 180 -10.95 11.62 4.52
CA ILE A 180 -9.67 10.91 4.71
C ILE A 180 -8.84 11.63 5.76
#